data_385bba9b9bda02a3ec71cacd0822cfb4
#
_entry.id   385bba9b9bda02a3ec71cacd0822cfb4
#
_cell.length_a   1.000
_cell.length_b   1.000
_cell.length_c   1.000
_cell.angle_alpha   90.00
_cell.angle_beta   90.00
_cell.angle_gamma   90.00
#
_symmetry.space_group_name_H-M   'P 1'
#
loop_
_entity.id
_entity.type
_entity.pdbx_description
1 polymer ?
#
loop_
_entity_poly.entity_id
_entity_poly.type
_entity_poly.pdbx_seq_one_letter_code
_entity_poly.pdbx_strand_id
1 'polypeptide(L)' 'MIERRNFYRILHVQPDASMAVIKENYRVLMQKLKLHPDLGGPEWSASLLNIAYSTLKDPIKRAAYDQELLKRY' A
#
# COMPACT_ATOMS: atom_id res chain seq x y z
N MET A 1 -1.01 16.97 9.36
CA MET A 1 -2.06 16.35 8.57
C MET A 1 -1.66 14.96 8.08
N ILE A 2 -2.57 14.02 8.18
CA ILE A 2 -2.26 12.64 7.82
C ILE A 2 -2.27 12.46 6.32
N GLU A 3 -1.24 11.81 5.80
CA GLU A 3 -1.13 11.51 4.39
C GLU A 3 -2.20 10.50 3.98
N ARG A 4 -3.11 10.92 3.11
CA ARG A 4 -4.20 10.06 2.67
C ARG A 4 -3.73 8.91 1.79
N ARG A 5 -2.61 9.11 1.10
CA ARG A 5 -2.09 8.12 0.16
C ARG A 5 -0.91 7.36 0.72
N ASN A 6 -0.86 7.28 2.03
CA ASN A 6 0.12 6.44 2.69
C ASN A 6 0.02 5.02 2.14
N PHE A 7 1.14 4.47 1.69
CA PHE A 7 1.14 3.16 1.04
C PHE A 7 0.65 2.06 1.95
N TYR A 8 0.93 2.16 3.24
CA TYR A 8 0.42 1.18 4.19
C TYR A 8 -1.11 1.19 4.25
N ARG A 9 -1.69 2.38 4.21
CA ARG A 9 -3.15 2.50 4.21
C ARG A 9 -3.75 2.00 2.91
N ILE A 10 -3.09 2.25 1.81
CA ILE A 10 -3.56 1.77 0.51
C ILE A 10 -3.63 0.25 0.50
N LEU A 11 -2.66 -0.41 1.11
CA LEU A 11 -2.63 -1.87 1.18
C LEU A 11 -3.34 -2.42 2.42
N HIS A 12 -3.95 -1.55 3.24
CA HIS A 12 -4.68 -1.94 4.45
C HIS A 12 -3.82 -2.75 5.40
N VAL A 13 -2.59 -2.31 5.60
CA VAL A 13 -1.68 -2.95 6.53
C VAL A 13 -1.15 -1.94 7.53
N GLN A 14 -0.60 -2.45 8.64
CA GLN A 14 0.07 -1.62 9.62
C GLN A 14 1.49 -1.30 9.15
N PRO A 15 2.06 -0.18 9.62
CA PRO A 15 3.45 0.16 9.24
C PRO A 15 4.47 -0.89 9.66
N ASP A 16 4.17 -1.70 10.65
CA ASP A 16 5.06 -2.75 11.10
C ASP A 16 4.74 -4.12 10.51
N ALA A 17 3.88 -4.15 9.49
CA ALA A 17 3.48 -5.41 8.87
C ALA A 17 4.67 -6.11 8.21
N SER A 18 4.68 -7.43 8.29
CA SER A 18 5.71 -8.23 7.63
C SER A 18 5.52 -8.19 6.12
N MET A 19 6.57 -8.56 5.40
CA MET A 19 6.48 -8.65 3.94
C MET A 19 5.41 -9.64 3.50
N ALA A 20 5.24 -10.72 4.26
CA ALA A 20 4.22 -11.71 3.94
C ALA A 20 2.82 -11.11 3.99
N VAL A 21 2.55 -10.30 5.01
CA VAL A 21 1.25 -9.65 5.16
C VAL A 21 1.03 -8.64 4.04
N ILE A 22 2.04 -7.86 3.72
CA ILE A 22 1.95 -6.88 2.65
C ILE A 22 1.63 -7.56 1.32
N LYS A 23 2.34 -8.64 1.02
CA LYS A 23 2.13 -9.40 -0.21
C LYS A 23 0.72 -9.99 -0.27
N GLU A 24 0.28 -10.57 0.83
CA GLU A 24 -1.04 -11.20 0.86
C GLU A 24 -2.14 -10.16 0.68
N ASN A 25 -2.04 -9.04 1.37
CA ASN A 25 -3.03 -7.99 1.22
C ASN A 25 -3.06 -7.42 -0.20
N TYR A 26 -1.89 -7.26 -0.81
CA TYR A 26 -1.82 -6.80 -2.19
C TYR A 26 -2.59 -7.76 -3.11
N ARG A 27 -2.36 -9.05 -2.96
CA ARG A 27 -3.05 -10.05 -3.78
C ARG A 27 -4.56 -10.00 -3.58
N VAL A 28 -5.00 -9.92 -2.34
CA VAL A 28 -6.42 -9.88 -2.02
C VAL A 28 -7.07 -8.63 -2.61
N LEU A 29 -6.42 -7.48 -2.45
CA LEU A 29 -6.98 -6.22 -2.96
C LEU A 29 -7.03 -6.20 -4.48
N MET A 30 -6.01 -6.71 -5.14
CA MET A 30 -6.02 -6.80 -6.60
C MET A 30 -7.14 -7.70 -7.08
N GLN A 31 -7.38 -8.79 -6.38
CA GLN A 31 -8.46 -9.70 -6.73
C GLN A 31 -9.83 -9.04 -6.55
N LYS A 32 -10.00 -8.31 -5.45
CA LYS A 32 -11.24 -7.58 -5.20
C LYS A 32 -11.52 -6.56 -6.28
N LEU A 33 -10.50 -5.83 -6.71
CA LEU A 33 -10.67 -4.86 -7.79
C LEU A 33 -11.07 -5.52 -9.09
N LYS A 34 -10.52 -6.70 -9.35
CA LYS A 34 -10.85 -7.44 -10.56
C LYS A 34 -12.31 -7.87 -10.57
N LEU A 35 -12.82 -8.30 -9.42
CA LEU A 35 -14.20 -8.77 -9.30
C LEU A 35 -15.19 -7.65 -9.11
N HIS A 36 -14.76 -6.56 -8.48
CA HIS A 36 -15.63 -5.42 -8.16
C HIS A 36 -14.90 -4.13 -8.51
N PRO A 37 -14.87 -3.74 -9.78
CA PRO A 37 -14.08 -2.56 -10.20
C PRO A 37 -14.46 -1.25 -9.53
N ASP A 38 -15.71 -1.15 -9.07
CA ASP A 38 -16.19 0.08 -8.44
C ASP A 38 -15.93 0.13 -6.95
N LEU A 39 -15.42 -0.96 -6.38
CA LEU A 39 -15.16 -1.03 -4.96
C LEU A 39 -13.94 -0.18 -4.62
N GLY A 40 -14.06 0.63 -3.59
CA GLY A 40 -12.95 1.43 -3.12
C GLY A 40 -12.78 2.78 -3.80
N GLY A 41 -13.51 3.01 -4.88
CA GLY A 41 -13.49 4.29 -5.56
C GLY A 41 -12.15 4.67 -6.14
N PRO A 42 -11.90 5.97 -6.36
CA PRO A 42 -10.71 6.44 -7.07
C PRO A 42 -9.39 6.21 -6.32
N GLU A 43 -9.45 5.97 -5.03
CA GLU A 43 -8.24 5.75 -4.24
C GLU A 43 -7.69 4.34 -4.35
N TRP A 44 -8.45 3.45 -4.96
CA TRP A 44 -8.11 2.03 -5.03
C TRP A 44 -7.96 1.55 -6.46
N SER A 45 -7.15 2.25 -7.22
CA SER A 45 -6.84 1.79 -8.57
C SER A 45 -5.75 0.75 -8.53
N ALA A 46 -5.70 -0.09 -9.57
CA ALA A 46 -4.63 -1.06 -9.71
C ALA A 46 -3.27 -0.38 -9.74
N SER A 47 -3.20 0.80 -10.35
CA SER A 47 -1.95 1.56 -10.41
C SER A 47 -1.45 1.94 -9.03
N LEU A 48 -2.35 2.42 -8.16
CA LEU A 48 -1.97 2.78 -6.80
C LEU A 48 -1.51 1.57 -6.01
N LEU A 49 -2.21 0.46 -6.14
CA LEU A 49 -1.82 -0.77 -5.46
C LEU A 49 -0.45 -1.24 -5.94
N ASN A 50 -0.19 -1.15 -7.23
CA ASN A 50 1.10 -1.55 -7.78
C ASN A 50 2.22 -0.65 -7.27
N ILE A 51 1.99 0.65 -7.23
CA ILE A 51 2.99 1.61 -6.74
C ILE A 51 3.29 1.33 -5.27
N ALA A 52 2.25 1.20 -4.46
CA ALA A 52 2.42 0.95 -3.03
C ALA A 52 3.17 -0.37 -2.80
N TYR A 53 2.77 -1.41 -3.49
CA TYR A 53 3.38 -2.71 -3.32
C TYR A 53 4.84 -2.71 -3.78
N SER A 54 5.13 -2.12 -4.95
CA SER A 54 6.48 -2.13 -5.47
C SER A 54 7.45 -1.37 -4.56
N THR A 55 6.96 -0.37 -3.83
CA THR A 55 7.77 0.34 -2.85
C THR A 55 7.95 -0.49 -1.58
N LEU A 56 6.87 -1.05 -1.06
CA LEU A 56 6.91 -1.72 0.24
C LEU A 56 7.50 -3.12 0.18
N LYS A 57 7.51 -3.76 -0.98
CA LYS A 57 8.08 -5.10 -1.10
C LYS A 57 9.59 -5.11 -1.09
N ASP A 58 10.22 -3.99 -1.44
CA ASP A 58 11.67 -3.87 -1.47
C ASP A 58 12.15 -3.31 -0.14
N PRO A 59 12.98 -4.05 0.61
CA PRO A 59 13.42 -3.59 1.93
C PRO A 59 14.10 -2.24 1.90
N ILE A 60 14.87 -1.97 0.85
CA ILE A 60 15.59 -0.70 0.73
C ILE A 60 14.62 0.43 0.44
N LYS A 61 13.72 0.23 -0.52
CA LYS A 61 12.73 1.24 -0.84
C LYS A 61 11.77 1.47 0.32
N ARG A 62 11.40 0.40 1.02
CA ARG A 62 10.52 0.51 2.18
C ARG A 62 11.18 1.34 3.27
N ALA A 63 12.47 1.10 3.55
CA ALA A 63 13.19 1.87 4.55
C ALA A 63 13.23 3.35 4.19
N ALA A 64 13.52 3.65 2.93
CA ALA A 64 13.54 5.04 2.47
C ALA A 64 12.17 5.69 2.60
N TYR A 65 11.12 4.95 2.26
CA TYR A 65 9.77 5.45 2.37
C TYR A 65 9.39 5.72 3.83
N ASP A 66 9.78 4.83 4.73
CA ASP A 66 9.52 5.01 6.16
C ASP A 66 10.21 6.26 6.70
N GLN A 67 11.42 6.54 6.24
CA GLN A 67 12.11 7.76 6.62
C GLN A 67 11.34 9.00 6.18
N GLU A 68 10.80 8.97 4.97
CA GLU A 68 9.99 10.08 4.48
C GLU A 68 8.74 10.29 5.32
N LEU A 69 8.07 9.21 5.71
CA LEU A 69 6.88 9.30 6.55
C LEU A 69 7.21 9.94 7.90
N LEU A 70 8.32 9.55 8.50
CA LEU A 70 8.72 10.11 9.79
C LEU A 70 8.98 11.59 9.71
N LYS A 71 9.51 12.05 8.59
CA LYS A 71 9.77 13.48 8.40
C LYS A 71 8.49 14.29 8.29
N ARG A 72 7.42 13.67 7.77
CA ARG A 72 6.15 14.38 7.58
C ARG A 72 5.29 14.41 8.84
N TYR A 73 5.53 13.50 9.73
CA TYR A 73 4.79 13.41 10.98
C TYR A 73 5.72 13.70 12.14
#